data_1732f69fb4d0d8a30af22db636dfd3f1
#
_entry.id   1732f69fb4d0d8a30af22db636dfd3f1
#
_cell.length_a   1.000
_cell.length_b   1.000
_cell.length_c   1.000
_cell.angle_alpha   90.00
_cell.angle_beta   90.00
_cell.angle_gamma   90.00
#
_symmetry.space_group_name_H-M   'P 1'
#
loop_
_entity.id
_entity.type
_entity.pdbx_description
1 polymer ?
#
loop_
_entity_poly.entity_id
_entity_poly.type
_entity_poly.pdbx_seq_one_letter_code
_entity_poly.pdbx_strand_id
1 'polypeptide(L)'
;VTGMTGEETSESRKFAIIGVAGYIAPRHLNAMRSLGCDLVAAHDVFDSVGMIDGYFPRAYFTTDPDDFRKRMVADRAEFLTVCTPNYLHCTHTVTGLEAGLDVICEKPLALTPDELDRMETCSRAAGRRVFPVLQLRLHPEIERLKRMVDGDPPPTIYDIDLTYITPRGSWYAASWKGDPCKSGGVTANIGIHL
;
A
#
# COMPACT_ATOMS: atom_id res chain seq x y z
N VAL A 1 -28.17 -19.75 -36.32
CA VAL A 1 -27.94 -18.41 -35.75
C VAL A 1 -26.94 -18.59 -34.61
N THR A 2 -25.68 -18.33 -34.92
CA THR A 2 -24.51 -18.53 -34.06
C THR A 2 -24.33 -17.24 -33.27
N GLY A 3 -24.68 -17.26 -31.99
CA GLY A 3 -24.34 -16.21 -31.04
C GLY A 3 -22.89 -16.37 -30.60
N MET A 4 -22.00 -15.57 -31.15
CA MET A 4 -20.66 -15.37 -30.61
C MET A 4 -20.79 -14.40 -29.43
N THR A 5 -20.78 -14.93 -28.21
CA THR A 5 -20.51 -14.14 -27.00
C THR A 5 -19.01 -13.86 -27.00
N GLY A 6 -18.65 -12.64 -27.41
CA GLY A 6 -17.29 -12.14 -27.21
C GLY A 6 -17.03 -11.99 -25.72
N GLU A 7 -16.30 -12.90 -25.12
CA GLU A 7 -15.59 -12.67 -23.87
C GLU A 7 -14.53 -11.61 -24.20
N GLU A 8 -14.77 -10.36 -23.84
CA GLU A 8 -13.70 -9.37 -23.70
C GLU A 8 -12.74 -9.92 -22.63
N THR A 9 -11.63 -10.50 -23.07
CA THR A 9 -10.51 -10.80 -22.18
C THR A 9 -9.96 -9.49 -21.66
N SER A 10 -10.47 -9.01 -20.54
CA SER A 10 -9.88 -7.89 -19.81
C SER A 10 -8.42 -8.25 -19.56
N GLU A 11 -7.52 -7.51 -20.19
CA GLU A 11 -6.09 -7.67 -19.97
C GLU A 11 -5.80 -7.55 -18.48
N SER A 12 -5.07 -8.50 -17.89
CA SER A 12 -4.85 -8.50 -16.44
C SER A 12 -4.03 -7.28 -16.02
N ARG A 13 -4.41 -6.64 -14.91
CA ARG A 13 -3.69 -5.47 -14.38
C ARG A 13 -2.29 -5.88 -13.90
N LYS A 14 -1.29 -5.08 -14.25
CA LYS A 14 0.11 -5.34 -13.96
C LYS A 14 0.61 -4.55 -12.78
N PHE A 15 1.15 -5.24 -11.80
CA PHE A 15 1.64 -4.68 -10.55
C PHE A 15 3.15 -4.85 -10.42
N ALA A 16 3.78 -3.86 -9.77
CA ALA A 16 5.08 -4.00 -9.13
C ALA A 16 4.92 -3.85 -7.62
N ILE A 17 5.81 -4.45 -6.83
CA ILE A 17 5.80 -4.34 -5.36
C ILE A 17 7.20 -4.06 -4.83
N ILE A 18 7.31 -3.11 -3.88
CA ILE A 18 8.53 -2.82 -3.14
C ILE A 18 8.34 -3.05 -1.64
N GLY A 19 9.32 -3.65 -0.99
CA GLY A 19 9.23 -4.10 0.40
C GLY A 19 8.55 -5.48 0.52
N VAL A 20 8.81 -6.36 -0.45
CA VAL A 20 8.12 -7.64 -0.58
C VAL A 20 8.48 -8.65 0.51
N ALA A 21 9.65 -8.54 1.17
CA ALA A 21 10.01 -9.34 2.34
C ALA A 21 9.28 -8.90 3.63
N GLY A 22 8.56 -7.78 3.57
CA GLY A 22 7.85 -7.21 4.72
C GLY A 22 6.62 -8.03 5.13
N TYR A 23 6.27 -7.93 6.42
CA TYR A 23 5.13 -8.64 7.05
C TYR A 23 3.80 -8.43 6.32
N ILE A 24 3.57 -7.26 5.73
CA ILE A 24 2.28 -6.92 5.10
C ILE A 24 2.19 -7.39 3.64
N ALA A 25 3.31 -7.58 2.97
CA ALA A 25 3.37 -7.93 1.56
C ALA A 25 2.54 -9.18 1.17
N PRO A 26 2.50 -10.27 1.96
CA PRO A 26 1.65 -11.43 1.65
C PRO A 26 0.18 -11.10 1.45
N ARG A 27 -0.35 -10.09 2.16
CA ARG A 27 -1.75 -9.67 2.02
C ARG A 27 -2.00 -9.02 0.67
N HIS A 28 -1.07 -8.19 0.22
CA HIS A 28 -1.13 -7.58 -1.11
C HIS A 28 -0.98 -8.63 -2.22
N LEU A 29 -0.01 -9.53 -2.11
CA LEU A 29 0.19 -10.62 -3.07
C LEU A 29 -1.06 -11.50 -3.17
N ASN A 30 -1.68 -11.84 -2.05
CA ASN A 30 -2.92 -12.61 -2.05
C ASN A 30 -4.08 -11.84 -2.71
N ALA A 31 -4.22 -10.55 -2.44
CA ALA A 31 -5.25 -9.71 -3.05
C ALA A 31 -5.06 -9.61 -4.56
N MET A 32 -3.84 -9.33 -5.04
CA MET A 32 -3.51 -9.29 -6.46
C MET A 32 -3.87 -10.61 -7.15
N ARG A 33 -3.46 -11.75 -6.55
CA ARG A 33 -3.78 -13.08 -7.08
C ARG A 33 -5.29 -13.35 -7.14
N SER A 34 -6.01 -12.99 -6.08
CA SER A 34 -7.47 -13.19 -6.00
C SER A 34 -8.25 -12.36 -7.02
N LEU A 35 -7.69 -11.24 -7.46
CA LEU A 35 -8.27 -10.36 -8.47
C LEU A 35 -7.79 -10.68 -9.90
N GLY A 36 -6.99 -11.75 -10.08
CA GLY A 36 -6.46 -12.12 -11.39
C GLY A 36 -5.44 -11.12 -11.96
N CYS A 37 -4.77 -10.36 -11.09
CA CYS A 37 -3.72 -9.43 -11.50
C CYS A 37 -2.38 -10.16 -11.71
N ASP A 38 -1.46 -9.54 -12.46
CA ASP A 38 -0.10 -10.01 -12.65
C ASP A 38 0.88 -9.20 -11.79
N LEU A 39 1.83 -9.90 -11.15
CA LEU A 39 3.00 -9.28 -10.54
C LEU A 39 4.17 -9.39 -11.51
N VAL A 40 4.60 -8.25 -12.06
CA VAL A 40 5.68 -8.23 -13.08
C VAL A 40 7.04 -7.99 -12.46
N ALA A 41 7.13 -7.21 -11.36
CA ALA A 41 8.39 -6.93 -10.69
C ALA A 41 8.21 -6.84 -9.16
N ALA A 42 9.18 -7.35 -8.43
CA ALA A 42 9.25 -7.28 -6.97
C ALA A 42 10.65 -6.85 -6.52
N HIS A 43 10.71 -6.03 -5.47
CA HIS A 43 11.97 -5.55 -4.90
C HIS A 43 11.95 -5.60 -3.37
N ASP A 44 13.07 -5.99 -2.81
CA ASP A 44 13.42 -5.80 -1.40
C ASP A 44 14.94 -5.74 -1.27
N VAL A 45 15.43 -5.12 -0.20
CA VAL A 45 16.87 -5.12 0.14
C VAL A 45 17.34 -6.49 0.65
N PHE A 46 16.40 -7.35 1.05
CA PHE A 46 16.64 -8.73 1.47
C PHE A 46 16.21 -9.70 0.38
N ASP A 47 16.97 -10.77 0.20
CA ASP A 47 16.71 -11.83 -0.80
C ASP A 47 15.87 -13.01 -0.25
N SER A 48 15.48 -12.96 1.03
CA SER A 48 14.65 -14.00 1.66
C SER A 48 13.18 -13.88 1.27
N VAL A 49 12.88 -13.98 -0.02
CA VAL A 49 11.58 -13.68 -0.64
C VAL A 49 10.93 -14.89 -1.31
N GLY A 50 11.38 -16.12 -1.04
CA GLY A 50 10.86 -17.35 -1.66
C GLY A 50 9.33 -17.53 -1.53
N MET A 51 8.68 -16.77 -0.65
CA MET A 51 7.23 -16.73 -0.58
C MET A 51 6.57 -16.19 -1.86
N ILE A 52 7.26 -15.39 -2.67
CA ILE A 52 6.72 -14.85 -3.93
C ILE A 52 6.32 -16.01 -4.86
N ASP A 53 7.09 -17.08 -4.89
CA ASP A 53 6.84 -18.25 -5.76
C ASP A 53 5.49 -18.92 -5.47
N GLY A 54 5.01 -18.83 -4.23
CA GLY A 54 3.69 -19.34 -3.84
C GLY A 54 2.51 -18.50 -4.36
N TYR A 55 2.77 -17.27 -4.80
CA TYR A 55 1.76 -16.37 -5.35
C TYR A 55 1.97 -16.11 -6.84
N PHE A 56 3.20 -15.76 -7.23
CA PHE A 56 3.57 -15.31 -8.57
C PHE A 56 4.94 -15.89 -9.00
N PRO A 57 5.02 -17.18 -9.37
CA PRO A 57 6.29 -17.86 -9.65
C PRO A 57 7.04 -17.32 -10.88
N ARG A 58 6.42 -16.45 -11.66
CA ARG A 58 7.04 -15.80 -12.83
C ARG A 58 7.41 -14.34 -12.59
N ALA A 59 7.13 -13.81 -11.39
CA ALA A 59 7.49 -12.42 -11.05
C ALA A 59 9.01 -12.25 -11.05
N TYR A 60 9.48 -11.17 -11.67
CA TYR A 60 10.89 -10.81 -11.60
C TYR A 60 11.20 -10.24 -10.21
N PHE A 61 12.23 -10.76 -9.56
CA PHE A 61 12.72 -10.24 -8.28
C PHE A 61 14.14 -9.72 -8.39
N THR A 62 14.42 -8.60 -7.76
CA THR A 62 15.78 -8.03 -7.66
C THR A 62 15.98 -7.27 -6.34
N THR A 63 17.21 -7.27 -5.84
CA THR A 63 17.64 -6.43 -4.71
C THR A 63 18.23 -5.09 -5.18
N ASP A 64 18.40 -4.89 -6.48
CA ASP A 64 18.90 -3.65 -7.08
C ASP A 64 17.73 -2.70 -7.39
N PRO A 65 17.66 -1.51 -6.76
CA PRO A 65 16.57 -0.57 -6.98
C PRO A 65 16.54 0.03 -8.40
N ASP A 66 17.69 0.17 -9.06
CA ASP A 66 17.75 0.70 -10.42
C ASP A 66 17.28 -0.34 -11.44
N ASP A 67 17.62 -1.59 -11.24
CA ASP A 67 17.13 -2.70 -12.03
C ASP A 67 15.62 -2.88 -11.84
N PHE A 68 15.13 -2.82 -10.61
CA PHE A 68 13.70 -2.82 -10.32
C PHE A 68 12.94 -1.71 -11.06
N ARG A 69 13.48 -0.47 -11.03
CA ARG A 69 12.85 0.67 -11.73
C ARG A 69 12.79 0.43 -13.24
N LYS A 70 13.88 -0.04 -13.85
CA LYS A 70 13.92 -0.37 -15.27
C LYS A 70 12.90 -1.44 -15.61
N ARG A 71 12.77 -2.47 -14.75
CA ARG A 71 11.88 -3.59 -14.96
C ARG A 71 10.40 -3.20 -14.88
N MET A 72 10.02 -2.37 -13.87
CA MET A 72 8.66 -1.84 -13.77
C MET A 72 8.20 -1.18 -15.08
N VAL A 73 9.07 -0.35 -15.66
CA VAL A 73 8.75 0.40 -16.89
C VAL A 73 8.75 -0.54 -18.11
N ALA A 74 9.75 -1.43 -18.24
CA ALA A 74 9.87 -2.33 -19.38
C ALA A 74 8.69 -3.31 -19.49
N ASP A 75 8.23 -3.83 -18.35
CA ASP A 75 7.10 -4.78 -18.29
C ASP A 75 5.73 -4.08 -18.21
N ARG A 76 5.72 -2.75 -18.29
CA ARG A 76 4.52 -1.92 -18.27
C ARG A 76 3.66 -2.13 -17.03
N ALA A 77 4.28 -2.09 -15.84
CA ALA A 77 3.51 -2.02 -14.60
C ALA A 77 2.56 -0.83 -14.64
N GLU A 78 1.35 -1.00 -14.16
CA GLU A 78 0.33 0.05 -14.03
C GLU A 78 0.30 0.60 -12.60
N PHE A 79 0.63 -0.26 -11.65
CA PHE A 79 0.59 0.04 -10.23
C PHE A 79 1.90 -0.33 -9.53
N LEU A 80 2.34 0.53 -8.62
CA LEU A 80 3.36 0.20 -7.63
C LEU A 80 2.71 0.03 -6.25
N THR A 81 2.92 -1.13 -5.61
CA THR A 81 2.53 -1.35 -4.22
C THR A 81 3.73 -1.11 -3.30
N VAL A 82 3.59 -0.20 -2.34
CA VAL A 82 4.65 0.19 -1.38
C VAL A 82 4.36 -0.45 -0.02
N CYS A 83 5.19 -1.43 0.36
CA CYS A 83 5.11 -2.20 1.61
C CYS A 83 6.36 -2.02 2.50
N THR A 84 7.16 -1.00 2.23
CA THR A 84 8.41 -0.71 2.93
C THR A 84 8.17 -0.12 4.33
N PRO A 85 9.21 0.07 5.16
CA PRO A 85 9.10 0.85 6.39
C PRO A 85 8.58 2.27 6.18
N ASN A 86 7.83 2.80 7.15
CA ASN A 86 7.09 4.06 7.03
C ASN A 86 7.93 5.24 6.52
N TYR A 87 9.17 5.39 7.00
CA TYR A 87 10.07 6.48 6.60
C TYR A 87 10.54 6.43 5.13
N LEU A 88 10.24 5.34 4.43
CA LEU A 88 10.54 5.17 3.01
C LEU A 88 9.32 5.36 2.11
N HIS A 89 8.13 5.49 2.68
CA HIS A 89 6.88 5.57 1.91
C HIS A 89 6.89 6.73 0.93
N CYS A 90 7.30 7.93 1.38
CA CYS A 90 7.37 9.10 0.51
C CYS A 90 8.30 8.87 -0.68
N THR A 91 9.53 8.43 -0.43
CA THR A 91 10.52 8.22 -1.49
C THR A 91 10.04 7.20 -2.52
N HIS A 92 9.51 6.05 -2.07
CA HIS A 92 9.06 5.00 -2.99
C HIS A 92 7.77 5.37 -3.72
N THR A 93 6.87 6.10 -3.08
CA THR A 93 5.67 6.63 -3.73
C THR A 93 6.03 7.60 -4.84
N VAL A 94 6.93 8.55 -4.58
CA VAL A 94 7.43 9.48 -5.61
C VAL A 94 8.11 8.73 -6.76
N THR A 95 8.93 7.72 -6.45
CA THR A 95 9.56 6.88 -7.50
C THR A 95 8.52 6.23 -8.41
N GLY A 96 7.42 5.70 -7.87
CA GLY A 96 6.34 5.10 -8.67
C GLY A 96 5.62 6.13 -9.53
N LEU A 97 5.30 7.29 -8.96
CA LEU A 97 4.64 8.39 -9.68
C LEU A 97 5.51 8.92 -10.84
N GLU A 98 6.81 9.14 -10.59
CA GLU A 98 7.77 9.57 -11.62
C GLU A 98 7.96 8.54 -12.72
N ALA A 99 7.78 7.26 -12.41
CA ALA A 99 7.77 6.18 -13.40
C ALA A 99 6.43 6.08 -14.17
N GLY A 100 5.46 6.94 -13.85
CA GLY A 100 4.15 6.98 -14.52
C GLY A 100 3.15 5.91 -14.04
N LEU A 101 3.31 5.40 -12.81
CA LEU A 101 2.43 4.41 -12.21
C LEU A 101 1.47 5.06 -11.21
N ASP A 102 0.28 4.49 -11.06
CA ASP A 102 -0.55 4.70 -9.88
C ASP A 102 0.08 3.97 -8.68
N VAL A 103 -0.01 4.52 -7.47
CA VAL A 103 0.67 3.97 -6.30
C VAL A 103 -0.32 3.56 -5.21
N ILE A 104 -0.21 2.32 -4.73
CA ILE A 104 -0.89 1.82 -3.53
C ILE A 104 0.14 1.82 -2.40
N CYS A 105 -0.03 2.68 -1.41
CA CYS A 105 0.94 2.83 -0.33
C CYS A 105 0.35 2.40 1.02
N GLU A 106 1.11 1.58 1.77
CA GLU A 106 0.75 1.25 3.14
C GLU A 106 0.71 2.49 4.05
N LYS A 107 -0.04 2.34 5.11
CA LYS A 107 -0.17 3.40 6.12
C LYS A 107 1.02 3.41 7.11
N PRO A 108 1.36 4.57 7.68
CA PRO A 108 0.91 5.91 7.33
C PRO A 108 1.47 6.33 5.97
N LEU A 109 0.72 7.09 5.20
CA LEU A 109 1.16 7.51 3.85
C LEU A 109 2.45 8.34 3.93
N ALA A 110 2.52 9.26 4.88
CA ALA A 110 3.65 10.14 5.13
C ALA A 110 3.88 10.29 6.64
N LEU A 111 5.08 10.71 7.05
CA LEU A 111 5.43 11.01 8.44
C LEU A 111 5.43 12.51 8.73
N THR A 112 5.54 13.34 7.71
CA THR A 112 5.54 14.80 7.82
C THR A 112 4.61 15.43 6.78
N PRO A 113 4.11 16.67 7.05
CA PRO A 113 3.37 17.43 6.04
C PRO A 113 4.15 17.65 4.75
N ASP A 114 5.45 17.96 4.82
CA ASP A 114 6.30 18.19 3.65
C ASP A 114 6.40 16.95 2.74
N GLU A 115 6.44 15.76 3.34
CA GLU A 115 6.38 14.51 2.57
C GLU A 115 5.06 14.36 1.83
N LEU A 116 3.95 14.72 2.48
CA LEU A 116 2.61 14.66 1.89
C LEU A 116 2.49 15.66 0.72
N ASP A 117 2.94 16.90 0.92
CA ASP A 117 2.95 17.95 -0.11
C ASP A 117 3.81 17.55 -1.32
N ARG A 118 4.96 16.91 -1.07
CA ARG A 118 5.81 16.37 -2.13
C ARG A 118 5.11 15.28 -2.93
N MET A 119 4.44 14.33 -2.28
CA MET A 119 3.67 13.28 -2.96
C MET A 119 2.53 13.87 -3.78
N GLU A 120 1.77 14.84 -3.22
CA GLU A 120 0.67 15.49 -3.90
C GLU A 120 1.15 16.24 -5.15
N THR A 121 2.23 17.01 -5.02
CA THR A 121 2.83 17.74 -6.13
C THR A 121 3.27 16.78 -7.25
N CYS A 122 3.94 15.69 -6.89
CA CYS A 122 4.38 14.69 -7.85
C CYS A 122 3.20 13.97 -8.51
N SER A 123 2.17 13.60 -7.74
CA SER A 123 0.93 12.98 -8.22
C SER A 123 0.24 13.85 -9.27
N ARG A 124 0.08 15.15 -8.98
CA ARG A 124 -0.48 16.11 -9.93
C ARG A 124 0.35 16.27 -11.20
N ALA A 125 1.67 16.39 -11.04
CA ALA A 125 2.57 16.54 -12.18
C ALA A 125 2.59 15.30 -13.10
N ALA A 126 2.54 14.11 -12.53
CA ALA A 126 2.52 12.84 -13.26
C ALA A 126 1.11 12.48 -13.81
N GLY A 127 0.04 13.14 -13.36
CA GLY A 127 -1.34 12.74 -13.66
C GLY A 127 -1.68 11.34 -13.13
N ARG A 128 -1.06 10.94 -12.02
CA ARG A 128 -1.21 9.62 -11.37
C ARG A 128 -1.77 9.75 -9.97
N ARG A 129 -2.33 8.66 -9.45
CA ARG A 129 -3.03 8.64 -8.16
C ARG A 129 -2.25 7.89 -7.10
N VAL A 130 -2.43 8.30 -5.85
CA VAL A 130 -1.94 7.59 -4.67
C VAL A 130 -3.13 7.08 -3.87
N PHE A 131 -3.11 5.81 -3.52
CA PHE A 131 -4.14 5.12 -2.74
C PHE A 131 -3.56 4.69 -1.39
N PRO A 132 -3.84 5.40 -0.29
CA PRO A 132 -3.43 4.96 1.04
C PRO A 132 -4.26 3.76 1.50
N VAL A 133 -3.59 2.76 2.09
CA VAL A 133 -4.26 1.57 2.60
C VAL A 133 -4.77 1.81 4.02
N LEU A 134 -6.05 2.15 4.15
CA LEU A 134 -6.73 2.43 5.42
C LEU A 134 -7.80 1.36 5.70
N GLN A 135 -7.37 0.11 5.81
CA GLN A 135 -8.25 -1.07 5.85
C GLN A 135 -9.28 -1.07 6.98
N LEU A 136 -8.99 -0.43 8.13
CA LEU A 136 -9.97 -0.38 9.22
C LEU A 136 -11.22 0.43 8.85
N ARG A 137 -11.13 1.36 7.92
CA ARG A 137 -12.30 2.12 7.42
C ARG A 137 -13.33 1.23 6.72
N LEU A 138 -12.91 0.06 6.26
CA LEU A 138 -13.77 -0.93 5.61
C LEU A 138 -14.23 -2.03 6.58
N HIS A 139 -13.92 -1.91 7.88
CA HIS A 139 -14.42 -2.86 8.87
C HIS A 139 -15.93 -2.69 9.05
N PRO A 140 -16.74 -3.76 9.01
CA PRO A 140 -18.21 -3.66 9.04
C PRO A 140 -18.76 -2.81 10.19
N GLU A 141 -18.15 -2.92 11.39
CA GLU A 141 -18.58 -2.12 12.55
C GLU A 141 -18.22 -0.63 12.40
N ILE A 142 -17.07 -0.30 11.80
CA ILE A 142 -16.69 1.09 11.52
C ILE A 142 -17.64 1.70 10.49
N GLU A 143 -17.97 0.95 9.44
CA GLU A 143 -18.97 1.39 8.45
C GLU A 143 -20.35 1.54 9.06
N ARG A 144 -20.74 0.65 10.00
CA ARG A 144 -22.00 0.76 10.74
C ARG A 144 -22.04 2.02 11.59
N LEU A 145 -20.97 2.28 12.38
CA LEU A 145 -20.85 3.50 13.18
C LEU A 145 -20.91 4.75 12.30
N LYS A 146 -20.19 4.74 11.18
CA LYS A 146 -20.22 5.87 10.23
C LYS A 146 -21.65 6.15 9.75
N ARG A 147 -22.39 5.11 9.32
CA ARG A 147 -23.80 5.28 8.89
C ARG A 147 -24.70 5.82 10.00
N MET A 148 -24.46 5.43 11.26
CA MET A 148 -25.21 5.99 12.40
C MET A 148 -24.95 7.48 12.55
N VAL A 149 -23.67 7.88 12.58
CA VAL A 149 -23.27 9.29 12.70
C VAL A 149 -23.79 10.14 11.54
N ASP A 150 -23.65 9.63 10.31
CA ASP A 150 -24.11 10.33 9.09
C ASP A 150 -25.66 10.45 9.04
N GLY A 151 -26.40 9.60 9.77
CA GLY A 151 -27.86 9.62 9.84
C GLY A 151 -28.43 10.55 10.90
N ASP A 152 -27.60 11.08 11.79
CA ASP A 152 -28.06 11.96 12.86
C ASP A 152 -28.21 13.41 12.38
N PRO A 153 -29.20 14.15 12.87
CA PRO A 153 -29.41 15.53 12.47
C PRO A 153 -28.28 16.45 12.95
N PRO A 154 -27.77 17.37 12.14
CA PRO A 154 -26.81 18.37 12.59
C PRO A 154 -27.51 19.47 13.44
N PRO A 155 -26.83 20.05 14.47
CA PRO A 155 -25.48 19.70 14.94
C PRO A 155 -25.53 18.67 16.06
N THR A 156 -25.28 17.40 15.78
CA THR A 156 -25.13 16.38 16.82
C THR A 156 -23.70 16.37 17.33
N ILE A 157 -23.50 16.47 18.64
CA ILE A 157 -22.19 16.39 19.30
C ILE A 157 -22.06 15.01 19.93
N TYR A 158 -20.94 14.35 19.62
CA TYR A 158 -20.61 13.04 20.17
C TYR A 158 -19.48 13.17 21.18
N ASP A 159 -19.59 12.45 22.29
CA ASP A 159 -18.48 12.15 23.18
C ASP A 159 -17.92 10.79 22.81
N ILE A 160 -16.64 10.71 22.42
CA ILE A 160 -16.02 9.51 21.89
C ILE A 160 -14.85 9.11 22.79
N ASP A 161 -14.97 7.96 23.45
CA ASP A 161 -13.87 7.31 24.16
C ASP A 161 -13.37 6.13 23.33
N LEU A 162 -12.09 6.21 22.91
CA LEU A 162 -11.48 5.21 22.08
C LEU A 162 -10.28 4.57 22.76
N THR A 163 -10.36 3.27 22.99
CA THR A 163 -9.28 2.49 23.56
C THR A 163 -8.76 1.46 22.55
N TYR A 164 -7.46 1.54 22.23
CA TYR A 164 -6.79 0.57 21.37
C TYR A 164 -5.64 -0.12 22.14
N ILE A 165 -5.80 -1.42 22.40
CA ILE A 165 -4.81 -2.21 23.13
C ILE A 165 -4.16 -3.22 22.19
N THR A 166 -2.84 -3.18 22.05
CA THR A 166 -2.09 -4.13 21.24
C THR A 166 -0.80 -4.55 21.94
N PRO A 167 -0.50 -5.85 22.03
CA PRO A 167 0.75 -6.32 22.61
C PRO A 167 1.93 -5.95 21.72
N ARG A 168 3.06 -5.61 22.34
CA ARG A 168 4.33 -5.37 21.68
C ARG A 168 5.39 -6.28 22.29
N GLY A 169 6.04 -7.11 21.47
CA GLY A 169 7.19 -7.89 21.90
C GLY A 169 8.46 -7.03 22.03
N SER A 170 9.48 -7.54 22.69
CA SER A 170 10.79 -6.88 22.86
C SER A 170 11.44 -6.48 21.53
N TRP A 171 11.19 -7.25 20.47
CA TRP A 171 11.64 -6.97 19.09
C TRP A 171 11.18 -5.59 18.56
N TYR A 172 10.08 -5.07 19.10
CA TYR A 172 9.50 -3.80 18.63
C TYR A 172 10.47 -2.65 18.87
N ALA A 173 11.02 -2.55 20.08
CA ALA A 173 11.98 -1.49 20.44
C ALA A 173 13.31 -1.61 19.66
N ALA A 174 13.70 -2.83 19.27
CA ALA A 174 14.91 -3.09 18.49
C ALA A 174 14.74 -2.88 16.99
N SER A 175 13.51 -2.67 16.52
CA SER A 175 13.20 -2.46 15.10
C SER A 175 12.94 -0.99 14.79
N TRP A 176 12.88 -0.64 13.48
CA TRP A 176 12.51 0.69 13.04
C TRP A 176 11.14 1.16 13.57
N LYS A 177 10.28 0.22 13.97
CA LYS A 177 8.94 0.51 14.52
C LYS A 177 9.00 1.17 15.90
N GLY A 178 10.06 0.89 16.67
CA GLY A 178 10.31 1.51 17.98
C GLY A 178 10.92 2.90 17.90
N ASP A 179 11.44 3.30 16.73
CA ASP A 179 12.00 4.61 16.48
C ASP A 179 10.89 5.57 15.98
N PRO A 180 10.49 6.60 16.78
CA PRO A 180 9.44 7.53 16.37
C PRO A 180 9.76 8.30 15.08
N CYS A 181 11.04 8.59 14.80
CA CYS A 181 11.45 9.28 13.58
C CYS A 181 11.24 8.41 12.32
N LYS A 182 11.26 7.08 12.49
CA LYS A 182 11.08 6.14 11.39
C LYS A 182 9.65 5.61 11.29
N SER A 183 8.95 5.51 12.40
CA SER A 183 7.60 4.95 12.45
C SER A 183 6.49 6.00 12.47
N GLY A 184 6.79 7.24 12.89
CA GLY A 184 5.81 8.28 13.21
C GLY A 184 5.18 8.10 14.59
N GLY A 185 5.69 7.14 15.39
CA GLY A 185 5.17 6.83 16.72
C GLY A 185 3.80 6.15 16.69
N VAL A 186 3.16 6.08 17.84
CA VAL A 186 1.86 5.43 17.99
C VAL A 186 0.76 6.19 17.26
N THR A 187 0.78 7.52 17.31
CA THR A 187 -0.24 8.37 16.69
C THR A 187 -0.31 8.18 15.19
N ALA A 188 0.81 8.28 14.47
CA ALA A 188 0.83 8.08 13.03
C ALA A 188 0.58 6.62 12.63
N ASN A 189 1.06 5.66 13.43
CA ASN A 189 0.99 4.25 13.06
C ASN A 189 -0.37 3.59 13.39
N ILE A 190 -1.05 4.05 14.44
CA ILE A 190 -2.33 3.52 14.90
C ILE A 190 -3.43 4.57 14.75
N GLY A 191 -3.19 5.81 15.19
CA GLY A 191 -4.18 6.88 15.16
C GLY A 191 -4.69 7.23 13.77
N ILE A 192 -3.91 6.97 12.71
CA ILE A 192 -4.31 7.20 11.32
C ILE A 192 -5.56 6.38 10.91
N HIS A 193 -5.88 5.33 11.64
CA HIS A 193 -7.04 4.48 11.37
C HIS A 193 -8.34 5.02 11.99
N LEU A 194 -8.24 5.99 12.87
CA LEU A 194 -9.30 6.48 13.73
C LEU A 194 -9.68 7.91 13.37
#